data_90bd0568e71f33581ce547218bf29f68
#
_entry.id   90bd0568e71f33581ce547218bf29f68
#
_cell.length_a   1.000
_cell.length_b   1.000
_cell.length_c   1.000
_cell.angle_alpha   90.00
_cell.angle_beta   90.00
_cell.angle_gamma   90.00
#
_symmetry.space_group_name_H-M   'P 1'
#
loop_
_entity.id
_entity.type
_entity.pdbx_description
1 polymer ?
#
loop_
_entity_poly.entity_id
_entity_poly.type
_entity_poly.pdbx_seq_one_letter_code
_entity_poly.pdbx_strand_id
1 'polypeptide(L)'
;MKKKCAGILTSGGDAPGMNAVLRAATRACLAYGMDVRAIIRGYSGLLKKEYVDFDIRSVSEIINNGGTMIHTARCKEFATEEGLAKAAENCKEMGLDALIVIGGDGSFRGALELSKRGIQCIGIPGTIDNDIAASDYTIGFDTAMNNAVEMADKIRDTMTAHDRCSVIKVMGRRCGNLAIGVGIATGATGILIPEVKFDFEKDVIDRIELTKSTGKEHFIFIAAEGAEGIDDLHKRIEERTGIKSIECVLGYVQRGGSPSVKDRIIGSEMGEFAARLLRDGIKNSKMIIYKNGKVDELDLEAGLAVKGEFVKDLYNLSYVIST
;
A
#
# COMPACT_ATOMS: atom_id res chain seq x y z
N MET A 1 21.25 -33.01 3.78
CA MET A 1 21.22 -31.79 2.91
C MET A 1 21.27 -30.57 3.81
N LYS A 2 21.94 -29.50 3.42
CA LYS A 2 21.92 -28.22 4.14
C LYS A 2 20.49 -27.69 4.15
N LYS A 3 20.00 -27.26 5.30
CA LYS A 3 18.68 -26.66 5.45
C LYS A 3 18.64 -25.31 4.71
N LYS A 4 17.61 -25.07 3.90
CA LYS A 4 17.44 -23.78 3.21
C LYS A 4 17.17 -22.68 4.24
N CYS A 5 17.65 -21.46 3.97
CA CYS A 5 17.43 -20.28 4.81
C CYS A 5 16.77 -19.17 3.98
N ALA A 6 15.57 -18.73 4.42
CA ALA A 6 14.86 -17.60 3.83
C ALA A 6 15.14 -16.33 4.61
N GLY A 7 15.62 -15.29 3.94
CA GLY A 7 15.62 -13.92 4.47
C GLY A 7 14.25 -13.30 4.28
N ILE A 8 13.75 -12.55 5.26
CA ILE A 8 12.51 -11.79 5.13
C ILE A 8 12.77 -10.34 5.52
N LEU A 9 12.35 -9.40 4.70
CA LEU A 9 12.43 -7.97 5.00
C LEU A 9 11.15 -7.22 4.60
N THR A 10 10.89 -6.11 5.30
CA THR A 10 9.92 -5.09 4.90
C THR A 10 10.65 -3.86 4.40
N SER A 11 10.20 -3.26 3.31
CA SER A 11 10.87 -2.14 2.65
C SER A 11 9.88 -1.10 2.13
N GLY A 12 10.29 0.15 2.16
CA GLY A 12 9.45 1.28 1.72
C GLY A 12 8.61 1.86 2.86
N GLY A 13 7.40 2.29 2.56
CA GLY A 13 6.42 2.71 3.56
C GLY A 13 5.81 1.50 4.25
N ASP A 14 5.55 1.64 5.53
CA ASP A 14 4.80 0.63 6.27
C ASP A 14 3.32 0.60 5.83
N ALA A 15 2.73 -0.58 5.95
CA ALA A 15 1.32 -0.80 5.66
C ALA A 15 0.74 -1.78 6.69
N PRO A 16 -0.47 -1.53 7.21
CA PRO A 16 -1.12 -2.44 8.13
C PRO A 16 -1.38 -3.78 7.43
N GLY A 17 -1.00 -4.89 8.07
CA GLY A 17 -1.03 -6.23 7.47
C GLY A 17 0.36 -6.78 7.10
N MET A 18 1.41 -5.97 7.02
CA MET A 18 2.79 -6.47 6.83
C MET A 18 3.19 -7.50 7.89
N ASN A 19 2.75 -7.33 9.15
CA ASN A 19 2.98 -8.30 10.21
C ASN A 19 2.22 -9.62 9.98
N ALA A 20 1.04 -9.60 9.37
CA ALA A 20 0.32 -10.81 9.00
C ALA A 20 1.09 -11.61 7.94
N VAL A 21 1.62 -10.92 6.92
CA VAL A 21 2.50 -11.51 5.89
C VAL A 21 3.75 -12.12 6.54
N LEU A 22 4.47 -11.33 7.35
CA LEU A 22 5.69 -11.75 8.04
C LEU A 22 5.44 -13.01 8.89
N ARG A 23 4.35 -13.01 9.66
CA ARG A 23 3.95 -14.15 10.49
C ARG A 23 3.70 -15.40 9.65
N ALA A 24 2.92 -15.29 8.59
CA ALA A 24 2.57 -16.43 7.76
C ALA A 24 3.78 -16.98 7.01
N ALA A 25 4.59 -16.12 6.39
CA ALA A 25 5.81 -16.51 5.70
C ALA A 25 6.81 -17.20 6.65
N THR A 26 7.04 -16.65 7.85
CA THR A 26 7.91 -17.24 8.86
C THR A 26 7.43 -18.63 9.26
N ARG A 27 6.15 -18.75 9.66
CA ARG A 27 5.59 -20.03 10.13
C ARG A 27 5.58 -21.09 9.05
N ALA A 28 5.24 -20.71 7.81
CA ALA A 28 5.23 -21.63 6.68
C ALA A 28 6.65 -22.07 6.30
N CYS A 29 7.62 -21.17 6.24
CA CYS A 29 9.03 -21.54 6.02
C CYS A 29 9.53 -22.56 7.06
N LEU A 30 9.28 -22.30 8.34
CA LEU A 30 9.66 -23.21 9.43
C LEU A 30 8.95 -24.57 9.30
N ALA A 31 7.64 -24.58 9.01
CA ALA A 31 6.87 -25.81 8.79
C ALA A 31 7.36 -26.62 7.60
N TYR A 32 7.89 -25.97 6.57
CA TYR A 32 8.50 -26.60 5.40
C TYR A 32 9.98 -26.96 5.60
N GLY A 33 10.49 -26.83 6.84
CA GLY A 33 11.85 -27.24 7.19
C GLY A 33 12.93 -26.24 6.79
N MET A 34 12.59 -24.99 6.53
CA MET A 34 13.56 -23.92 6.26
C MET A 34 13.85 -23.11 7.52
N ASP A 35 15.05 -22.51 7.58
CA ASP A 35 15.38 -21.50 8.58
C ASP A 35 14.94 -20.12 8.11
N VAL A 36 14.69 -19.19 9.03
CA VAL A 36 14.21 -17.83 8.72
C VAL A 36 15.08 -16.80 9.41
N ARG A 37 15.57 -15.83 8.63
CA ARG A 37 16.29 -14.64 9.08
C ARG A 37 15.49 -13.39 8.78
N ALA A 38 15.01 -12.72 9.81
CA ALA A 38 14.33 -11.44 9.68
C ALA A 38 15.36 -10.31 9.59
N ILE A 39 15.40 -9.62 8.46
CA ILE A 39 16.32 -8.49 8.22
C ILE A 39 15.69 -7.23 8.81
N ILE A 40 16.36 -6.62 9.76
CA ILE A 40 15.86 -5.45 10.48
C ILE A 40 16.09 -4.18 9.65
N ARG A 41 15.08 -3.32 9.51
CA ARG A 41 15.11 -2.08 8.71
C ARG A 41 15.35 -2.29 7.20
N GLY A 42 14.83 -3.37 6.65
CA GLY A 42 14.81 -3.63 5.21
C GLY A 42 16.19 -3.63 4.58
N TYR A 43 16.33 -2.99 3.41
CA TYR A 43 17.60 -2.97 2.69
C TYR A 43 18.75 -2.28 3.46
N SER A 44 18.46 -1.36 4.37
CA SER A 44 19.48 -0.78 5.24
C SER A 44 20.12 -1.83 6.15
N GLY A 45 19.28 -2.69 6.74
CA GLY A 45 19.77 -3.79 7.57
C GLY A 45 20.49 -4.87 6.76
N LEU A 46 20.06 -5.11 5.51
CA LEU A 46 20.74 -6.02 4.60
C LEU A 46 22.19 -5.58 4.34
N LEU A 47 22.42 -4.27 4.13
CA LEU A 47 23.76 -3.69 3.96
C LEU A 47 24.65 -3.81 5.20
N LYS A 48 24.05 -3.85 6.39
CA LYS A 48 24.75 -3.90 7.68
C LYS A 48 24.78 -5.30 8.30
N LYS A 49 24.16 -6.27 7.64
CA LYS A 49 23.93 -7.63 8.18
C LYS A 49 23.18 -7.61 9.52
N GLU A 50 22.23 -6.68 9.69
CA GLU A 50 21.36 -6.58 10.86
C GLU A 50 20.17 -7.54 10.69
N TYR A 51 20.24 -8.70 11.32
CA TYR A 51 19.17 -9.70 11.28
C TYR A 51 18.98 -10.40 12.61
N VAL A 52 17.82 -11.06 12.73
CA VAL A 52 17.50 -11.94 13.86
C VAL A 52 17.03 -13.28 13.30
N ASP A 53 17.54 -14.38 13.82
CA ASP A 53 17.02 -15.71 13.51
C ASP A 53 15.63 -15.87 14.16
N PHE A 54 14.62 -16.19 13.36
CA PHE A 54 13.26 -16.34 13.81
C PHE A 54 12.89 -17.80 14.06
N ASP A 55 12.20 -18.02 15.16
CA ASP A 55 11.48 -19.25 15.48
C ASP A 55 9.95 -19.03 15.39
N ILE A 56 9.19 -20.05 15.73
CA ILE A 56 7.72 -20.00 15.68
C ILE A 56 7.14 -18.99 16.70
N ARG A 57 7.86 -18.70 17.80
CA ARG A 57 7.45 -17.78 18.84
C ARG A 57 7.79 -16.33 18.52
N SER A 58 8.81 -16.12 17.70
CA SER A 58 9.24 -14.78 17.27
C SER A 58 8.13 -13.97 16.60
N VAL A 59 7.16 -14.65 15.99
CA VAL A 59 6.02 -14.02 15.29
C VAL A 59 4.68 -14.28 15.98
N SER A 60 4.70 -14.55 17.28
CA SER A 60 3.47 -14.72 18.07
C SER A 60 2.81 -13.37 18.31
N GLU A 61 1.47 -13.35 18.25
CA GLU A 61 0.62 -12.19 18.62
C GLU A 61 0.87 -10.90 17.85
N ILE A 62 1.47 -10.99 16.63
CA ILE A 62 1.73 -9.81 15.79
C ILE A 62 0.70 -9.57 14.69
N ILE A 63 -0.21 -10.52 14.46
CA ILE A 63 -1.16 -10.46 13.33
C ILE A 63 -2.11 -9.26 13.39
N ASN A 64 -2.41 -8.77 14.58
CA ASN A 64 -3.28 -7.64 14.83
C ASN A 64 -2.54 -6.30 14.98
N ASN A 65 -1.21 -6.31 14.90
CA ASN A 65 -0.41 -5.10 15.05
C ASN A 65 -0.20 -4.42 13.69
N GLY A 66 -0.45 -3.11 13.67
CA GLY A 66 -0.08 -2.27 12.53
C GLY A 66 1.43 -2.11 12.37
N GLY A 67 1.84 -1.42 11.32
CA GLY A 67 3.25 -1.23 11.00
C GLY A 67 3.98 -2.55 10.67
N THR A 68 5.25 -2.64 11.03
CA THR A 68 6.08 -3.84 10.86
C THR A 68 7.05 -4.03 12.03
N MET A 69 7.04 -5.21 12.65
CA MET A 69 7.86 -5.48 13.81
C MET A 69 9.37 -5.52 13.52
N ILE A 70 9.74 -5.80 12.27
CA ILE A 70 11.14 -5.81 11.82
C ILE A 70 11.62 -4.46 11.30
N HIS A 71 10.80 -3.42 11.46
CA HIS A 71 11.05 -2.07 11.00
C HIS A 71 11.28 -1.95 9.49
N THR A 72 11.15 -0.75 8.97
CA THR A 72 11.46 -0.40 7.59
C THR A 72 12.27 0.88 7.55
N ALA A 73 13.09 1.04 6.51
CA ALA A 73 13.86 2.26 6.30
C ALA A 73 14.06 2.53 4.80
N ARG A 74 14.11 3.81 4.43
CA ARG A 74 14.60 4.21 3.11
C ARG A 74 16.13 4.13 3.11
N CYS A 75 16.70 3.48 2.11
CA CYS A 75 18.15 3.29 1.99
C CYS A 75 18.65 3.79 0.63
N LYS A 76 19.21 5.01 0.60
CA LYS A 76 19.78 5.57 -0.63
C LYS A 76 21.05 4.84 -1.08
N GLU A 77 21.88 4.40 -0.11
CA GLU A 77 23.10 3.62 -0.37
C GLU A 77 22.79 2.33 -1.15
N PHE A 78 21.69 1.64 -0.80
CA PHE A 78 21.28 0.43 -1.51
C PHE A 78 20.98 0.66 -3.00
N ALA A 79 20.57 1.86 -3.40
CA ALA A 79 20.28 2.16 -4.81
C ALA A 79 21.54 2.41 -5.67
N THR A 80 22.74 2.39 -5.08
CA THR A 80 24.01 2.50 -5.81
C THR A 80 24.51 1.13 -6.24
N GLU A 81 25.35 1.08 -7.28
CA GLU A 81 25.95 -0.18 -7.77
C GLU A 81 26.78 -0.89 -6.67
N GLU A 82 27.55 -0.11 -5.90
CA GLU A 82 28.34 -0.60 -4.76
C GLU A 82 27.45 -1.16 -3.65
N GLY A 83 26.34 -0.46 -3.33
CA GLY A 83 25.36 -0.92 -2.33
C GLY A 83 24.67 -2.19 -2.76
N LEU A 84 24.29 -2.33 -4.02
CA LEU A 84 23.67 -3.55 -4.57
C LEU A 84 24.66 -4.73 -4.55
N ALA A 85 25.92 -4.50 -4.94
CA ALA A 85 26.95 -5.54 -4.90
C ALA A 85 27.20 -6.02 -3.45
N LYS A 86 27.35 -5.07 -2.51
CA LYS A 86 27.52 -5.36 -1.08
C LYS A 86 26.32 -6.11 -0.49
N ALA A 87 25.08 -5.71 -0.86
CA ALA A 87 23.88 -6.39 -0.39
C ALA A 87 23.82 -7.85 -0.90
N ALA A 88 24.17 -8.09 -2.15
CA ALA A 88 24.23 -9.46 -2.71
C ALA A 88 25.30 -10.32 -2.04
N GLU A 89 26.47 -9.76 -1.74
CA GLU A 89 27.52 -10.44 -0.96
C GLU A 89 27.03 -10.76 0.45
N ASN A 90 26.44 -9.78 1.14
CA ASN A 90 25.89 -9.97 2.49
C ASN A 90 24.81 -11.06 2.53
N CYS A 91 23.96 -11.19 1.50
CA CYS A 91 23.01 -12.30 1.41
C CYS A 91 23.72 -13.65 1.45
N LYS A 92 24.84 -13.80 0.70
CA LYS A 92 25.62 -15.02 0.66
C LYS A 92 26.34 -15.29 1.98
N GLU A 93 26.96 -14.28 2.58
CA GLU A 93 27.62 -14.39 3.89
C GLU A 93 26.63 -14.73 5.02
N MET A 94 25.43 -14.16 4.98
CA MET A 94 24.34 -14.54 5.87
C MET A 94 23.72 -15.91 5.51
N GLY A 95 24.22 -16.62 4.51
CA GLY A 95 23.73 -17.94 4.13
C GLY A 95 22.28 -17.96 3.68
N LEU A 96 21.78 -16.87 3.10
CA LEU A 96 20.41 -16.79 2.58
C LEU A 96 20.33 -17.50 1.22
N ASP A 97 19.41 -18.42 1.08
CA ASP A 97 19.12 -19.10 -0.20
C ASP A 97 18.11 -18.28 -1.03
N ALA A 98 17.26 -17.48 -0.37
CA ALA A 98 16.32 -16.59 -1.02
C ALA A 98 15.91 -15.43 -0.10
N LEU A 99 15.32 -14.36 -0.69
CA LEU A 99 14.86 -13.19 0.02
C LEU A 99 13.36 -12.94 -0.28
N ILE A 100 12.52 -12.91 0.76
CA ILE A 100 11.14 -12.46 0.69
C ILE A 100 11.12 -10.96 1.00
N VAL A 101 10.62 -10.17 0.05
CA VAL A 101 10.58 -8.70 0.13
C VAL A 101 9.13 -8.24 0.20
N ILE A 102 8.72 -7.72 1.35
CA ILE A 102 7.37 -7.18 1.57
C ILE A 102 7.44 -5.67 1.37
N GLY A 103 6.75 -5.13 0.35
CA GLY A 103 6.80 -3.70 0.06
C GLY A 103 6.14 -3.31 -1.25
N GLY A 104 6.40 -2.09 -1.72
CA GLY A 104 5.85 -1.54 -2.96
C GLY A 104 6.81 -1.61 -4.15
N ASP A 105 6.48 -0.89 -5.23
CA ASP A 105 7.23 -0.86 -6.51
C ASP A 105 8.73 -0.63 -6.34
N GLY A 106 9.13 0.38 -5.56
CA GLY A 106 10.56 0.64 -5.32
C GLY A 106 11.31 -0.51 -4.65
N SER A 107 10.63 -1.25 -3.75
CA SER A 107 11.19 -2.42 -3.09
C SER A 107 11.38 -3.59 -4.07
N PHE A 108 10.44 -3.74 -5.00
CA PHE A 108 10.52 -4.78 -6.03
C PHE A 108 11.58 -4.49 -7.08
N ARG A 109 11.80 -3.21 -7.44
CA ARG A 109 12.95 -2.82 -8.28
C ARG A 109 14.27 -3.17 -7.61
N GLY A 110 14.39 -2.94 -6.31
CA GLY A 110 15.56 -3.37 -5.53
C GLY A 110 15.73 -4.89 -5.51
N ALA A 111 14.63 -5.63 -5.34
CA ALA A 111 14.65 -7.10 -5.41
C ALA A 111 15.05 -7.61 -6.81
N LEU A 112 14.61 -6.96 -7.89
CA LEU A 112 15.02 -7.30 -9.25
C LEU A 112 16.52 -7.09 -9.47
N GLU A 113 17.09 -6.01 -8.95
CA GLU A 113 18.54 -5.76 -9.04
C GLU A 113 19.37 -6.80 -8.26
N LEU A 114 18.87 -7.26 -7.10
CA LEU A 114 19.48 -8.38 -6.38
C LEU A 114 19.34 -9.70 -7.16
N SER A 115 18.20 -9.89 -7.82
CA SER A 115 17.97 -11.07 -8.67
C SER A 115 19.00 -11.19 -9.82
N LYS A 116 19.29 -10.07 -10.47
CA LYS A 116 20.35 -10.00 -11.52
C LYS A 116 21.74 -10.36 -10.98
N ARG A 117 21.95 -10.26 -9.65
CA ARG A 117 23.19 -10.63 -8.95
C ARG A 117 23.15 -12.03 -8.33
N GLY A 118 22.14 -12.82 -8.72
CA GLY A 118 22.01 -14.24 -8.34
C GLY A 118 21.34 -14.50 -6.99
N ILE A 119 20.68 -13.50 -6.42
CA ILE A 119 19.86 -13.68 -5.20
C ILE A 119 18.41 -13.91 -5.61
N GLN A 120 17.85 -15.08 -5.33
CA GLN A 120 16.44 -15.34 -5.57
C GLN A 120 15.56 -14.46 -4.68
N CYS A 121 14.61 -13.73 -5.27
CA CYS A 121 13.72 -12.84 -4.55
C CYS A 121 12.24 -13.18 -4.82
N ILE A 122 11.41 -13.04 -3.78
CA ILE A 122 9.95 -13.08 -3.90
C ILE A 122 9.40 -11.77 -3.35
N GLY A 123 8.76 -10.97 -4.20
CA GLY A 123 8.08 -9.74 -3.82
C GLY A 123 6.65 -10.00 -3.37
N ILE A 124 6.24 -9.44 -2.23
CA ILE A 124 4.86 -9.46 -1.74
C ILE A 124 4.36 -8.02 -1.65
N PRO A 125 3.26 -7.66 -2.35
CA PRO A 125 2.78 -6.29 -2.42
C PRO A 125 2.21 -5.82 -1.08
N GLY A 126 2.96 -4.97 -0.38
CA GLY A 126 2.61 -4.32 0.87
C GLY A 126 2.71 -2.80 0.73
N THR A 127 1.60 -2.15 0.38
CA THR A 127 1.44 -0.70 0.23
C THR A 127 -0.02 -0.34 0.34
N ILE A 128 -0.32 0.81 0.97
CA ILE A 128 -1.69 1.32 1.06
C ILE A 128 -2.17 1.98 -0.23
N ASP A 129 -1.27 2.27 -1.16
CA ASP A 129 -1.58 3.06 -2.37
C ASP A 129 -2.32 2.24 -3.43
N ASN A 130 -2.26 0.89 -3.36
CA ASN A 130 -2.76 -0.06 -4.35
C ASN A 130 -2.29 0.27 -5.78
N ASP A 131 -0.99 0.63 -5.89
CA ASP A 131 -0.35 1.14 -7.11
C ASP A 131 0.53 0.10 -7.83
N ILE A 132 0.43 -1.17 -7.46
CA ILE A 132 1.13 -2.29 -8.12
C ILE A 132 0.24 -2.83 -9.24
N ALA A 133 0.48 -2.38 -10.46
CA ALA A 133 -0.36 -2.64 -11.63
C ALA A 133 -0.64 -4.13 -11.92
N ALA A 134 0.27 -5.02 -11.54
CA ALA A 134 0.11 -6.45 -11.74
C ALA A 134 -0.88 -7.10 -10.76
N SER A 135 -1.25 -6.43 -9.67
CA SER A 135 -2.08 -6.98 -8.60
C SER A 135 -3.35 -6.15 -8.41
N ASP A 136 -4.49 -6.80 -8.31
CA ASP A 136 -5.78 -6.14 -8.03
C ASP A 136 -5.84 -5.62 -6.58
N TYR A 137 -4.94 -6.12 -5.72
CA TYR A 137 -4.93 -5.79 -4.30
C TYR A 137 -3.52 -5.76 -3.74
N THR A 138 -3.26 -4.80 -2.84
CA THR A 138 -2.03 -4.71 -2.06
C THR A 138 -2.35 -4.68 -0.56
N ILE A 139 -1.50 -5.32 0.24
CA ILE A 139 -1.68 -5.42 1.69
C ILE A 139 -1.60 -4.03 2.33
N GLY A 140 -2.63 -3.69 3.11
CA GLY A 140 -2.78 -2.41 3.80
C GLY A 140 -3.79 -1.47 3.16
N PHE A 141 -4.18 -1.70 1.92
CA PHE A 141 -5.11 -0.84 1.18
C PHE A 141 -6.50 -0.80 1.83
N ASP A 142 -7.08 -1.95 2.17
CA ASP A 142 -8.40 -2.03 2.79
C ASP A 142 -8.43 -1.36 4.17
N THR A 143 -7.40 -1.58 4.98
CA THR A 143 -7.27 -0.91 6.28
C THR A 143 -7.15 0.61 6.13
N ALA A 144 -6.35 1.08 5.16
CA ALA A 144 -6.19 2.51 4.91
C ALA A 144 -7.50 3.15 4.45
N MET A 145 -8.28 2.47 3.61
CA MET A 145 -9.63 2.93 3.23
C MET A 145 -10.55 3.02 4.44
N ASN A 146 -10.62 1.98 5.28
CA ASN A 146 -11.45 1.97 6.48
C ASN A 146 -11.08 3.10 7.44
N ASN A 147 -9.78 3.34 7.67
CA ASN A 147 -9.31 4.46 8.48
C ASN A 147 -9.73 5.81 7.89
N ALA A 148 -9.61 5.99 6.58
CA ALA A 148 -9.98 7.24 5.92
C ALA A 148 -11.50 7.46 5.92
N VAL A 149 -12.30 6.42 5.73
CA VAL A 149 -13.78 6.47 5.81
C VAL A 149 -14.22 6.87 7.22
N GLU A 150 -13.67 6.24 8.26
CA GLU A 150 -13.97 6.59 9.67
C GLU A 150 -13.68 8.06 9.96
N MET A 151 -12.55 8.58 9.47
CA MET A 151 -12.22 10.01 9.66
C MET A 151 -13.13 10.92 8.84
N ALA A 152 -13.47 10.55 7.60
CA ALA A 152 -14.37 11.33 6.75
C ALA A 152 -15.78 11.42 7.35
N ASP A 153 -16.29 10.34 7.95
CA ASP A 153 -17.58 10.34 8.62
C ASP A 153 -17.59 11.27 9.84
N LYS A 154 -16.54 11.27 10.66
CA LYS A 154 -16.40 12.23 11.78
C LYS A 154 -16.31 13.68 11.30
N ILE A 155 -15.62 13.93 10.17
CA ILE A 155 -15.57 15.26 9.55
C ILE A 155 -16.96 15.64 9.03
N ARG A 156 -17.71 14.71 8.45
CA ARG A 156 -19.07 14.93 7.95
C ARG A 156 -20.01 15.43 9.03
N ASP A 157 -19.98 14.87 10.24
CA ASP A 157 -20.83 15.28 11.35
C ASP A 157 -20.71 16.77 11.62
N THR A 158 -19.49 17.30 11.64
CA THR A 158 -19.28 18.73 11.87
C THR A 158 -19.60 19.58 10.63
N MET A 159 -19.40 19.06 9.41
CA MET A 159 -19.78 19.76 8.18
C MET A 159 -21.30 19.91 8.09
N THR A 160 -22.04 18.85 8.42
CA THR A 160 -23.51 18.85 8.46
C THR A 160 -24.04 19.84 9.51
N ALA A 161 -23.42 19.88 10.70
CA ALA A 161 -23.86 20.75 11.78
C ALA A 161 -23.67 22.26 11.50
N HIS A 162 -22.86 22.61 10.50
CA HIS A 162 -22.47 24.00 10.22
C HIS A 162 -22.67 24.43 8.76
N ASP A 163 -23.30 23.61 7.92
CA ASP A 163 -23.53 23.88 6.49
C ASP A 163 -22.24 24.27 5.74
N ARG A 164 -21.20 23.41 5.88
CA ARG A 164 -19.85 23.69 5.37
C ARG A 164 -19.42 22.70 4.30
N CYS A 165 -18.36 23.07 3.61
CA CYS A 165 -17.63 22.17 2.71
C CYS A 165 -16.32 21.70 3.36
N SER A 166 -15.94 20.45 3.13
CA SER A 166 -14.63 19.94 3.46
C SER A 166 -13.94 19.32 2.25
N VAL A 167 -12.66 19.66 2.05
CA VAL A 167 -11.76 18.98 1.15
C VAL A 167 -10.88 18.06 1.99
N ILE A 168 -11.11 16.76 1.91
CA ILE A 168 -10.37 15.74 2.66
C ILE A 168 -9.28 15.18 1.78
N LYS A 169 -8.02 15.47 2.11
CA LYS A 169 -6.86 14.95 1.39
C LYS A 169 -6.47 13.57 1.94
N VAL A 170 -6.45 12.58 1.04
CA VAL A 170 -6.01 11.20 1.33
C VAL A 170 -4.69 10.90 0.65
N MET A 171 -3.95 9.92 1.16
CA MET A 171 -2.73 9.42 0.56
C MET A 171 -3.02 8.72 -0.77
N GLY A 172 -2.03 8.06 -1.37
CA GLY A 172 -2.14 7.34 -2.65
C GLY A 172 -1.03 7.71 -3.63
N ARG A 173 -0.13 8.63 -3.27
CA ARG A 173 0.97 9.11 -4.12
C ARG A 173 0.50 9.64 -5.46
N ARG A 174 0.74 8.87 -6.54
CA ARG A 174 0.34 9.19 -7.92
C ARG A 174 -0.84 8.35 -8.40
N CYS A 175 -1.56 7.72 -7.47
CA CYS A 175 -2.66 6.82 -7.76
C CYS A 175 -3.91 7.26 -7.01
N GLY A 176 -5.05 7.31 -7.70
CA GLY A 176 -6.34 7.72 -7.15
C GLY A 176 -7.15 6.61 -6.50
N ASN A 177 -6.67 5.36 -6.48
CA ASN A 177 -7.43 4.21 -6.01
C ASN A 177 -7.98 4.39 -4.59
N LEU A 178 -7.15 4.90 -3.67
CA LEU A 178 -7.57 5.17 -2.29
C LEU A 178 -8.68 6.24 -2.24
N ALA A 179 -8.50 7.35 -2.98
CA ALA A 179 -9.48 8.43 -3.04
C ALA A 179 -10.81 7.98 -3.65
N ILE A 180 -10.77 7.16 -4.71
CA ILE A 180 -11.97 6.59 -5.34
C ILE A 180 -12.73 5.71 -4.35
N GLY A 181 -12.04 4.77 -3.69
CA GLY A 181 -12.66 3.87 -2.71
C GLY A 181 -13.29 4.62 -1.55
N VAL A 182 -12.53 5.54 -0.93
CA VAL A 182 -13.03 6.39 0.18
C VAL A 182 -14.18 7.28 -0.26
N GLY A 183 -14.07 7.93 -1.43
CA GLY A 183 -15.09 8.83 -1.93
C GLY A 183 -16.43 8.13 -2.23
N ILE A 184 -16.39 6.93 -2.81
CA ILE A 184 -17.58 6.10 -3.04
C ILE A 184 -18.17 5.65 -1.69
N ALA A 185 -17.35 5.12 -0.79
CA ALA A 185 -17.80 4.59 0.48
C ALA A 185 -18.41 5.67 1.40
N THR A 186 -17.96 6.91 1.27
CA THR A 186 -18.48 8.03 2.05
C THR A 186 -19.59 8.81 1.32
N GLY A 187 -19.94 8.50 0.08
CA GLY A 187 -20.89 9.30 -0.71
C GLY A 187 -20.41 10.75 -0.86
N ALA A 188 -19.14 10.94 -1.21
CA ALA A 188 -18.56 12.26 -1.39
C ALA A 188 -19.23 13.02 -2.54
N THR A 189 -19.33 14.35 -2.44
CA THR A 189 -19.84 15.25 -3.49
C THR A 189 -18.98 15.19 -4.75
N GLY A 190 -17.67 15.01 -4.58
CA GLY A 190 -16.73 14.83 -5.71
C GLY A 190 -15.44 14.14 -5.27
N ILE A 191 -14.76 13.52 -6.24
CA ILE A 191 -13.50 12.81 -6.03
C ILE A 191 -12.48 13.38 -7.03
N LEU A 192 -11.33 13.83 -6.52
CA LEU A 192 -10.26 14.42 -7.33
C LEU A 192 -9.03 13.50 -7.27
N ILE A 193 -8.58 13.04 -8.44
CA ILE A 193 -7.51 12.05 -8.59
C ILE A 193 -6.43 12.51 -9.58
N PRO A 194 -5.19 12.05 -9.44
CA PRO A 194 -4.10 12.47 -10.33
C PRO A 194 -4.26 12.00 -11.79
N GLU A 195 -5.00 10.91 -12.03
CA GLU A 195 -5.22 10.35 -13.36
C GLU A 195 -6.17 11.18 -14.24
N VAL A 196 -6.96 12.04 -13.61
CA VAL A 196 -7.96 12.87 -14.30
C VAL A 196 -7.75 14.33 -13.95
N LYS A 197 -7.41 15.14 -14.95
CA LYS A 197 -7.38 16.59 -14.77
C LYS A 197 -8.80 17.11 -14.56
N PHE A 198 -9.07 17.67 -13.38
CA PHE A 198 -10.38 18.24 -13.08
C PHE A 198 -10.49 19.71 -13.55
N ASP A 199 -11.68 20.11 -13.91
CA ASP A 199 -12.08 21.50 -14.15
C ASP A 199 -12.78 22.05 -12.89
N PHE A 200 -12.28 23.17 -12.36
CA PHE A 200 -12.80 23.73 -11.11
C PHE A 200 -14.29 24.10 -11.18
N GLU A 201 -14.73 24.76 -12.25
CA GLU A 201 -16.13 25.14 -12.38
C GLU A 201 -17.01 23.90 -12.55
N LYS A 202 -16.66 23.02 -13.49
CA LYS A 202 -17.47 21.85 -13.83
C LYS A 202 -17.46 20.75 -12.76
N ASP A 203 -16.27 20.39 -12.27
CA ASP A 203 -16.12 19.22 -11.42
C ASP A 203 -16.24 19.53 -9.92
N VAL A 204 -16.24 20.83 -9.54
CA VAL A 204 -16.37 21.26 -8.16
C VAL A 204 -17.59 22.16 -7.99
N ILE A 205 -17.67 23.29 -8.68
CA ILE A 205 -18.71 24.28 -8.47
C ILE A 205 -20.08 23.78 -8.93
N ASP A 206 -20.18 23.29 -10.19
CA ASP A 206 -21.43 22.76 -10.73
C ASP A 206 -21.97 21.60 -9.87
N ARG A 207 -21.06 20.78 -9.29
CA ARG A 207 -21.47 19.70 -8.39
C ARG A 207 -21.99 20.20 -7.06
N ILE A 208 -21.41 21.25 -6.50
CA ILE A 208 -21.93 21.90 -5.29
C ILE A 208 -23.33 22.45 -5.58
N GLU A 209 -23.51 23.19 -6.68
CA GLU A 209 -24.80 23.80 -7.06
C GLU A 209 -25.87 22.73 -7.33
N LEU A 210 -25.51 21.67 -8.07
CA LEU A 210 -26.41 20.55 -8.33
C LEU A 210 -26.83 19.87 -7.01
N THR A 211 -25.88 19.55 -6.13
CA THR A 211 -26.15 18.93 -4.84
C THR A 211 -26.99 19.84 -3.95
N LYS A 212 -26.72 21.15 -3.95
CA LYS A 212 -27.50 22.16 -3.23
C LYS A 212 -28.93 22.24 -3.74
N SER A 213 -29.18 22.10 -5.03
CA SER A 213 -30.51 22.11 -5.61
C SER A 213 -31.40 20.96 -5.13
N THR A 214 -30.80 19.87 -4.59
CA THR A 214 -31.51 18.75 -3.95
C THR A 214 -31.82 18.98 -2.47
N GLY A 215 -31.46 20.14 -1.90
CA GLY A 215 -31.68 20.51 -0.50
C GLY A 215 -30.54 20.09 0.46
N LYS A 216 -29.39 19.67 -0.05
CA LYS A 216 -28.22 19.35 0.76
C LYS A 216 -27.35 20.60 0.93
N GLU A 217 -26.95 20.91 2.16
CA GLU A 217 -26.26 22.16 2.51
C GLU A 217 -24.78 21.91 2.94
N HIS A 218 -24.35 20.66 3.05
CA HIS A 218 -22.95 20.31 3.36
C HIS A 218 -22.32 19.51 2.22
N PHE A 219 -21.00 19.67 2.02
CA PHE A 219 -20.29 19.12 0.87
C PHE A 219 -18.96 18.48 1.30
N ILE A 220 -18.67 17.31 0.77
CA ILE A 220 -17.42 16.58 1.03
C ILE A 220 -16.75 16.27 -0.31
N PHE A 221 -15.52 16.74 -0.47
CA PHE A 221 -14.65 16.35 -1.56
C PHE A 221 -13.52 15.47 -1.03
N ILE A 222 -13.29 14.33 -1.67
CA ILE A 222 -12.12 13.49 -1.40
C ILE A 222 -11.08 13.76 -2.48
N ALA A 223 -9.89 14.19 -2.08
CA ALA A 223 -8.80 14.51 -2.98
C ALA A 223 -7.57 13.63 -2.71
N ALA A 224 -7.07 12.92 -3.72
CA ALA A 224 -5.79 12.24 -3.61
C ALA A 224 -4.65 13.26 -3.51
N GLU A 225 -3.66 13.03 -2.65
CA GLU A 225 -2.52 13.93 -2.44
C GLU A 225 -1.73 14.26 -3.70
N GLY A 226 -1.80 13.39 -4.72
CA GLY A 226 -1.12 13.56 -6.00
C GLY A 226 -1.93 14.28 -7.08
N ALA A 227 -3.20 14.66 -6.82
CA ALA A 227 -4.01 15.38 -7.79
C ALA A 227 -3.52 16.81 -7.99
N GLU A 228 -3.41 17.25 -9.24
CA GLU A 228 -2.97 18.62 -9.55
C GLU A 228 -4.06 19.64 -9.27
N GLY A 229 -3.69 20.83 -8.76
CA GLY A 229 -4.61 21.96 -8.58
C GLY A 229 -5.51 21.86 -7.34
N ILE A 230 -5.23 20.96 -6.41
CA ILE A 230 -5.96 20.82 -5.14
C ILE A 230 -5.42 21.72 -4.02
N ASP A 231 -4.28 22.38 -4.25
CA ASP A 231 -3.75 23.33 -3.28
C ASP A 231 -4.70 24.52 -3.13
N ASP A 232 -4.97 24.89 -1.89
CA ASP A 232 -5.92 25.95 -1.55
C ASP A 232 -7.34 25.77 -2.13
N LEU A 233 -7.70 24.56 -2.58
CA LEU A 233 -9.03 24.29 -3.18
C LEU A 233 -10.18 24.72 -2.27
N HIS A 234 -10.06 24.49 -0.96
CA HIS A 234 -11.06 24.94 0.02
C HIS A 234 -11.25 26.45 0.01
N LYS A 235 -10.20 27.27 -0.12
CA LYS A 235 -10.31 28.72 -0.22
C LYS A 235 -11.01 29.15 -1.52
N ARG A 236 -10.64 28.54 -2.64
CA ARG A 236 -11.26 28.81 -3.94
C ARG A 236 -12.78 28.50 -3.92
N ILE A 237 -13.17 27.40 -3.25
CA ILE A 237 -14.59 27.04 -3.06
C ILE A 237 -15.28 28.13 -2.24
N GLU A 238 -14.70 28.54 -1.11
CA GLU A 238 -15.26 29.60 -0.24
C GLU A 238 -15.40 30.93 -0.97
N GLU A 239 -14.38 31.36 -1.68
CA GLU A 239 -14.39 32.59 -2.48
C GLU A 239 -15.47 32.58 -3.57
N ARG A 240 -15.66 31.44 -4.24
CA ARG A 240 -16.58 31.31 -5.39
C ARG A 240 -18.04 31.12 -4.98
N THR A 241 -18.29 30.43 -3.85
CA THR A 241 -19.65 30.01 -3.44
C THR A 241 -20.16 30.74 -2.20
N GLY A 242 -19.28 31.37 -1.42
CA GLY A 242 -19.59 31.89 -0.08
C GLY A 242 -19.77 30.80 0.99
N ILE A 243 -19.65 29.52 0.64
CA ILE A 243 -19.76 28.40 1.59
C ILE A 243 -18.44 28.26 2.33
N LYS A 244 -18.46 28.37 3.66
CA LYS A 244 -17.27 28.19 4.46
C LYS A 244 -16.66 26.81 4.25
N SER A 245 -15.40 26.78 3.85
CA SER A 245 -14.74 25.56 3.42
C SER A 245 -13.46 25.32 4.20
N ILE A 246 -13.19 24.05 4.54
CA ILE A 246 -11.99 23.64 5.29
C ILE A 246 -11.23 22.57 4.54
N GLU A 247 -9.92 22.49 4.79
CA GLU A 247 -9.07 21.41 4.35
C GLU A 247 -8.76 20.48 5.53
N CYS A 248 -8.87 19.18 5.31
CA CYS A 248 -8.48 18.15 6.26
C CYS A 248 -7.47 17.19 5.61
N VAL A 249 -6.21 17.23 6.04
CA VAL A 249 -5.18 16.30 5.55
C VAL A 249 -5.07 15.12 6.50
N LEU A 250 -5.51 13.94 6.07
CA LEU A 250 -5.51 12.74 6.93
C LEU A 250 -4.08 12.21 7.20
N GLY A 251 -3.21 12.23 6.20
CA GLY A 251 -1.81 11.86 6.36
C GLY A 251 -1.60 10.45 6.94
N TYR A 252 -0.66 10.34 7.88
CA TYR A 252 -0.16 9.04 8.39
C TYR A 252 -1.15 8.21 9.21
N VAL A 253 -2.28 8.74 9.66
CA VAL A 253 -3.32 7.94 10.33
C VAL A 253 -3.83 6.81 9.42
N GLN A 254 -3.75 6.99 8.11
CA GLN A 254 -4.13 5.98 7.13
C GLN A 254 -3.20 4.76 7.10
N ARG A 255 -1.95 4.88 7.59
CA ARG A 255 -0.98 3.78 7.65
C ARG A 255 -1.02 3.00 8.97
N GLY A 256 -1.71 3.53 9.96
CA GLY A 256 -1.73 2.97 11.32
C GLY A 256 -2.91 2.05 11.56
N GLY A 257 -2.96 1.57 12.77
CA GLY A 257 -4.08 0.77 13.28
C GLY A 257 -3.96 -0.72 13.03
N SER A 258 -4.90 -1.44 13.61
CA SER A 258 -4.98 -2.89 13.48
C SER A 258 -5.46 -3.26 12.07
N PRO A 259 -4.77 -4.17 11.35
CA PRO A 259 -5.16 -4.53 9.99
C PRO A 259 -6.56 -5.14 9.95
N SER A 260 -7.31 -4.81 8.89
CA SER A 260 -8.63 -5.37 8.64
C SER A 260 -8.57 -6.89 8.47
N VAL A 261 -9.73 -7.54 8.59
CA VAL A 261 -9.84 -8.99 8.36
C VAL A 261 -9.30 -9.36 6.98
N LYS A 262 -9.61 -8.55 5.96
CA LYS A 262 -9.16 -8.78 4.59
C LYS A 262 -7.64 -8.71 4.45
N ASP A 263 -7.00 -7.67 5.00
CA ASP A 263 -5.54 -7.55 5.01
C ASP A 263 -4.85 -8.70 5.75
N ARG A 264 -5.44 -9.18 6.85
CA ARG A 264 -4.89 -10.31 7.60
C ARG A 264 -4.98 -11.63 6.82
N ILE A 265 -6.12 -11.90 6.17
CA ILE A 265 -6.35 -13.13 5.41
C ILE A 265 -5.45 -13.14 4.17
N ILE A 266 -5.55 -12.13 3.31
CA ILE A 266 -4.77 -12.05 2.07
C ILE A 266 -3.27 -12.00 2.38
N GLY A 267 -2.86 -11.26 3.42
CA GLY A 267 -1.47 -11.23 3.86
C GLY A 267 -0.96 -12.60 4.33
N SER A 268 -1.82 -13.38 5.01
CA SER A 268 -1.47 -14.75 5.43
C SER A 268 -1.36 -15.70 4.23
N GLU A 269 -2.28 -15.61 3.27
CA GLU A 269 -2.24 -16.39 2.03
C GLU A 269 -0.98 -16.08 1.21
N MET A 270 -0.66 -14.81 0.99
CA MET A 270 0.53 -14.40 0.25
C MET A 270 1.82 -14.84 0.96
N GLY A 271 1.87 -14.74 2.29
CA GLY A 271 3.03 -15.17 3.07
C GLY A 271 3.26 -16.69 2.99
N GLU A 272 2.22 -17.49 3.11
CA GLU A 272 2.30 -18.96 2.91
C GLU A 272 2.71 -19.30 1.48
N PHE A 273 2.09 -18.65 0.49
CA PHE A 273 2.37 -18.90 -0.92
C PHE A 273 3.83 -18.64 -1.26
N ALA A 274 4.44 -17.57 -0.71
CA ALA A 274 5.87 -17.29 -0.85
C ALA A 274 6.74 -18.44 -0.30
N ALA A 275 6.43 -18.91 0.90
CA ALA A 275 7.17 -20.00 1.52
C ALA A 275 7.03 -21.31 0.72
N ARG A 276 5.85 -21.58 0.17
CA ARG A 276 5.59 -22.75 -0.67
C ARG A 276 6.39 -22.71 -1.97
N LEU A 277 6.46 -21.55 -2.62
CA LEU A 277 7.29 -21.36 -3.81
C LEU A 277 8.78 -21.63 -3.50
N LEU A 278 9.28 -21.18 -2.35
CA LEU A 278 10.67 -21.46 -1.95
C LEU A 278 10.91 -22.93 -1.67
N ARG A 279 9.95 -23.63 -1.05
CA ARG A 279 9.99 -25.09 -0.81
C ARG A 279 10.09 -25.85 -2.13
N ASP A 280 9.21 -25.53 -3.07
CA ASP A 280 9.08 -26.23 -4.35
C ASP A 280 10.21 -25.89 -5.32
N GLY A 281 10.91 -24.79 -5.05
CA GLY A 281 12.03 -24.30 -5.85
C GLY A 281 11.58 -23.44 -7.02
N ILE A 282 11.98 -22.17 -7.03
CA ILE A 282 11.74 -21.24 -8.13
C ILE A 282 12.95 -21.16 -9.04
N LYS A 283 12.71 -21.03 -10.35
CA LYS A 283 13.80 -20.80 -11.31
C LYS A 283 14.20 -19.32 -11.37
N ASN A 284 13.21 -18.43 -11.36
CA ASN A 284 13.36 -16.98 -11.43
C ASN A 284 12.74 -16.33 -10.21
N SER A 285 13.16 -15.11 -9.89
CA SER A 285 12.50 -14.29 -8.87
C SER A 285 11.05 -13.99 -9.24
N LYS A 286 10.17 -13.96 -8.23
CA LYS A 286 8.73 -13.87 -8.42
C LYS A 286 8.15 -12.64 -7.73
N MET A 287 7.06 -12.14 -8.29
CA MET A 287 6.13 -11.21 -7.65
C MET A 287 4.85 -11.99 -7.33
N ILE A 288 4.46 -11.99 -6.08
CA ILE A 288 3.14 -12.49 -5.67
C ILE A 288 2.13 -11.41 -5.98
N ILE A 289 1.00 -11.82 -6.54
CA ILE A 289 -0.10 -10.95 -6.90
C ILE A 289 -1.42 -11.49 -6.33
N TYR A 290 -2.40 -10.62 -6.20
CA TYR A 290 -3.78 -11.01 -5.97
C TYR A 290 -4.58 -10.66 -7.21
N LYS A 291 -5.11 -11.67 -7.89
CA LYS A 291 -5.80 -11.50 -9.17
C LYS A 291 -7.09 -12.33 -9.19
N ASN A 292 -8.21 -11.71 -9.58
CA ASN A 292 -9.51 -12.40 -9.67
C ASN A 292 -9.88 -13.19 -8.40
N GLY A 293 -9.64 -12.63 -7.22
CA GLY A 293 -9.96 -13.24 -5.93
C GLY A 293 -9.01 -14.34 -5.46
N LYS A 294 -7.83 -14.49 -6.08
CA LYS A 294 -6.85 -15.54 -5.75
C LYS A 294 -5.43 -14.99 -5.67
N VAL A 295 -4.63 -15.61 -4.82
CA VAL A 295 -3.18 -15.38 -4.80
C VAL A 295 -2.54 -16.18 -5.94
N ASP A 296 -1.70 -15.52 -6.72
CA ASP A 296 -0.98 -16.07 -7.86
C ASP A 296 0.42 -15.44 -7.95
N GLU A 297 1.20 -15.79 -8.96
CA GLU A 297 2.56 -15.30 -9.17
C GLU A 297 2.83 -14.86 -10.60
N LEU A 298 3.75 -13.94 -10.76
CA LEU A 298 4.38 -13.57 -12.02
C LEU A 298 5.91 -13.58 -11.86
N ASP A 299 6.67 -13.67 -12.95
CA ASP A 299 8.06 -13.32 -12.90
C ASP A 299 8.21 -11.87 -12.47
N LEU A 300 9.14 -11.58 -11.55
CA LEU A 300 9.29 -10.27 -10.92
C LEU A 300 9.47 -9.14 -11.96
N GLU A 301 10.27 -9.39 -12.99
CA GLU A 301 10.49 -8.43 -14.08
C GLU A 301 9.22 -8.21 -14.91
N ALA A 302 8.50 -9.29 -15.24
CA ALA A 302 7.22 -9.20 -15.94
C ALA A 302 6.17 -8.45 -15.13
N GLY A 303 6.09 -8.70 -13.82
CA GLY A 303 5.18 -7.99 -12.92
C GLY A 303 5.45 -6.48 -12.86
N LEU A 304 6.73 -6.09 -12.82
CA LEU A 304 7.14 -4.69 -12.84
C LEU A 304 6.92 -3.99 -14.20
N ALA A 305 6.82 -4.76 -15.28
CA ALA A 305 6.56 -4.23 -16.63
C ALA A 305 5.08 -3.98 -16.91
N VAL A 306 4.16 -4.51 -16.09
CA VAL A 306 2.72 -4.28 -16.24
C VAL A 306 2.42 -2.80 -16.07
N LYS A 307 1.69 -2.22 -17.03
CA LYS A 307 1.21 -0.83 -16.93
C LYS A 307 -0.15 -0.82 -16.26
N GLY A 308 -0.31 0.03 -15.26
CA GLY A 308 -1.59 0.23 -14.58
C GLY A 308 -2.56 1.05 -15.43
N GLU A 309 -3.81 0.66 -15.39
CA GLU A 309 -4.93 1.49 -15.76
C GLU A 309 -5.68 1.86 -14.48
N PHE A 310 -6.13 3.11 -14.35
CA PHE A 310 -6.95 3.48 -13.20
C PHE A 310 -8.36 2.89 -13.33
N VAL A 311 -9.04 2.70 -12.21
CA VAL A 311 -10.35 2.03 -12.16
C VAL A 311 -11.44 3.00 -12.63
N LYS A 312 -11.50 3.21 -13.97
CA LYS A 312 -12.38 4.18 -14.64
C LYS A 312 -13.86 3.94 -14.34
N ASP A 313 -14.26 2.67 -14.28
CA ASP A 313 -15.66 2.34 -14.03
C ASP A 313 -16.12 2.73 -12.63
N LEU A 314 -15.28 2.51 -11.60
CA LEU A 314 -15.56 2.97 -10.24
C LEU A 314 -15.53 4.51 -10.15
N TYR A 315 -14.61 5.16 -10.84
CA TYR A 315 -14.58 6.62 -10.89
C TYR A 315 -15.84 7.18 -11.55
N ASN A 316 -16.28 6.61 -12.66
CA ASN A 316 -17.54 6.98 -13.30
C ASN A 316 -18.76 6.72 -12.44
N LEU A 317 -18.79 5.58 -11.72
CA LEU A 317 -19.85 5.27 -10.75
C LEU A 317 -20.01 6.39 -9.73
N SER A 318 -18.91 6.93 -9.20
CA SER A 318 -18.97 8.02 -8.22
C SER A 318 -19.71 9.25 -8.75
N TYR A 319 -19.60 9.55 -10.03
CA TYR A 319 -20.33 10.65 -10.67
C TYR A 319 -21.83 10.42 -10.70
N VAL A 320 -22.27 9.18 -10.86
CA VAL A 320 -23.70 8.83 -10.95
C VAL A 320 -24.38 8.84 -9.58
N ILE A 321 -23.66 8.42 -8.52
CA ILE A 321 -24.26 8.22 -7.20
C ILE A 321 -24.01 9.35 -6.21
N SER A 322 -23.29 10.39 -6.58
CA SER A 322 -22.92 11.50 -5.67
C SER A 322 -23.83 12.72 -5.73
N THR A 323 -24.98 12.64 -6.39
CA THR A 323 -26.00 13.69 -6.50
C THR A 323 -27.18 13.45 -5.58
#